data_a54bdd39eb02bd71a4f61282cf3a16a2
#
_entry.id   a54bdd39eb02bd71a4f61282cf3a16a2
#
_cell.length_a   1.000
_cell.length_b   1.000
_cell.length_c   1.000
_cell.angle_alpha   90.00
_cell.angle_beta   90.00
_cell.angle_gamma   90.00
#
_symmetry.space_group_name_H-M   'P 1'
#
loop_
_entity.id
_entity.type
_entity.pdbx_description
1 polymer ?
#
loop_
_entity_poly.entity_id
_entity_poly.type
_entity_poly.pdbx_seq_one_letter_code
_entity_poly.pdbx_strand_id
1 'polypeptide(L)'
;MKNSEVQVRRKPRQSRAKLTQEALQESFVRLLHERSAAEITIREITDLAGVGLGTFYEYFAKKEDLLALTIHLQVKQHAEHLKSYAQQQLELSAVVEINRYIATIIQFQLQQIQAQQWLWAQTFLLEQQVSHIETYQKSYSMMLQMWQQIFAPVIHNAEQQLRLALNLHRISYGFISQSLLINPHFQDWDALHTDISLATQPFLASVSDI
;
A
#
# COMPACT_ATOMS: atom_id res chain seq x y z
N MET A 1 4.53 -6.28 -29.20
CA MET A 1 5.20 -5.84 -27.95
C MET A 1 4.92 -6.91 -26.92
N LYS A 2 5.96 -7.59 -26.40
CA LYS A 2 5.78 -8.67 -25.43
C LYS A 2 5.45 -8.06 -24.07
N ASN A 3 4.28 -8.41 -23.51
CA ASN A 3 3.89 -8.10 -22.13
C ASN A 3 4.99 -8.59 -21.19
N SER A 4 5.67 -7.66 -20.50
CA SER A 4 6.59 -8.03 -19.44
C SER A 4 5.81 -8.05 -18.12
N GLU A 5 5.08 -9.15 -17.88
CA GLU A 5 4.58 -9.45 -16.53
C GLU A 5 5.75 -9.49 -15.54
N VAL A 6 5.48 -9.08 -14.28
CA VAL A 6 6.40 -9.33 -13.16
C VAL A 6 6.63 -10.83 -13.08
N GLN A 7 7.78 -11.30 -13.54
CA GLN A 7 8.09 -12.72 -13.58
C GLN A 7 8.81 -13.12 -12.29
N VAL A 8 8.01 -13.50 -11.27
CA VAL A 8 8.53 -14.33 -10.18
C VAL A 8 8.71 -15.73 -10.75
N ARG A 9 9.94 -16.10 -11.09
CA ARG A 9 10.28 -17.37 -11.77
C ARG A 9 9.95 -18.60 -10.93
N ARG A 10 9.94 -18.50 -9.60
CA ARG A 10 9.63 -19.60 -8.69
C ARG A 10 8.70 -19.12 -7.57
N LYS A 11 7.47 -19.65 -7.55
CA LYS A 11 6.59 -19.46 -6.39
C LYS A 11 7.10 -20.33 -5.24
N PRO A 12 7.29 -19.78 -4.03
CA PRO A 12 7.73 -20.56 -2.88
C PRO A 12 6.68 -21.61 -2.54
N ARG A 13 7.00 -22.88 -2.78
CA ARG A 13 6.14 -24.01 -2.37
C ARG A 13 6.57 -24.65 -1.05
N GLN A 14 7.77 -24.30 -0.57
CA GLN A 14 8.37 -24.81 0.67
C GLN A 14 8.80 -23.64 1.56
N SER A 15 8.80 -23.85 2.85
CA SER A 15 9.15 -22.83 3.86
C SER A 15 10.52 -22.17 3.60
N ARG A 16 11.53 -22.96 3.19
CA ARG A 16 12.87 -22.47 2.87
C ARG A 16 12.88 -21.50 1.69
N ALA A 17 12.12 -21.79 0.64
CA ALA A 17 12.03 -20.92 -0.53
C ALA A 17 11.35 -19.57 -0.19
N LYS A 18 10.34 -19.60 0.68
CA LYS A 18 9.68 -18.39 1.19
C LYS A 18 10.64 -17.55 2.02
N LEU A 19 11.37 -18.16 2.96
CA LEU A 19 12.38 -17.48 3.78
C LEU A 19 13.47 -16.81 2.93
N THR A 20 13.94 -17.48 1.87
CA THR A 20 14.92 -16.88 0.95
C THR A 20 14.37 -15.65 0.22
N GLN A 21 13.13 -15.72 -0.26
CA GLN A 21 12.48 -14.59 -0.91
C GLN A 21 12.27 -13.42 0.05
N GLU A 22 11.84 -13.71 1.29
CA GLU A 22 11.69 -12.72 2.36
C GLU A 22 13.03 -12.07 2.71
N ALA A 23 14.12 -12.86 2.84
CA ALA A 23 15.45 -12.33 3.12
C ALA A 23 15.96 -11.38 2.01
N LEU A 24 15.73 -11.71 0.74
CA LEU A 24 16.06 -10.82 -0.39
C LEU A 24 15.25 -9.52 -0.34
N GLN A 25 13.96 -9.61 -0.02
CA GLN A 25 13.09 -8.44 0.10
C GLN A 25 13.49 -7.54 1.28
N GLU A 26 13.72 -8.11 2.46
CA GLU A 26 14.15 -7.37 3.65
C GLU A 26 15.49 -6.68 3.41
N SER A 27 16.45 -7.37 2.77
CA SER A 27 17.75 -6.80 2.42
C SER A 27 17.59 -5.61 1.46
N PHE A 28 16.72 -5.74 0.47
CA PHE A 28 16.45 -4.65 -0.46
C PHE A 28 15.80 -3.44 0.25
N VAL A 29 14.82 -3.65 1.13
CA VAL A 29 14.18 -2.58 1.92
C VAL A 29 15.21 -1.87 2.81
N ARG A 30 16.13 -2.61 3.44
CA ARG A 30 17.21 -2.03 4.24
C ARG A 30 18.13 -1.14 3.41
N LEU A 31 18.52 -1.58 2.22
CA LEU A 31 19.35 -0.79 1.31
C LEU A 31 18.62 0.45 0.79
N LEU A 32 17.30 0.35 0.52
CA LEU A 32 16.48 1.49 0.14
C LEU A 32 16.41 2.60 1.21
N HIS A 33 16.63 2.25 2.46
CA HIS A 33 16.70 3.24 3.55
C HIS A 33 17.92 4.14 3.45
N GLU A 34 19.01 3.63 2.85
CA GLU A 34 20.31 4.33 2.79
C GLU A 34 20.49 5.09 1.47
N ARG A 35 19.88 4.62 0.37
CA ARG A 35 20.11 5.15 -0.97
C ARG A 35 18.97 4.78 -1.95
N SER A 36 18.99 5.41 -3.13
CA SER A 36 17.96 5.20 -4.15
C SER A 36 17.99 3.78 -4.73
N ALA A 37 16.84 3.29 -5.20
CA ALA A 37 16.73 1.98 -5.85
C ALA A 37 17.64 1.84 -7.09
N ALA A 38 17.93 2.95 -7.77
CA ALA A 38 18.83 2.95 -8.95
C ALA A 38 20.26 2.58 -8.58
N GLU A 39 20.73 3.00 -7.42
CA GLU A 39 22.11 2.79 -6.94
C GLU A 39 22.34 1.40 -6.33
N ILE A 40 21.27 0.71 -5.94
CA ILE A 40 21.35 -0.62 -5.33
C ILE A 40 21.56 -1.67 -6.40
N THR A 41 22.58 -2.52 -6.21
CA THR A 41 22.90 -3.63 -7.10
C THR A 41 22.30 -4.95 -6.59
N ILE A 42 22.07 -5.90 -7.50
CA ILE A 42 21.62 -7.26 -7.12
C ILE A 42 22.64 -7.93 -6.21
N ARG A 43 23.95 -7.67 -6.43
CA ARG A 43 25.02 -8.25 -5.60
C ARG A 43 24.93 -7.79 -4.15
N GLU A 44 24.72 -6.52 -3.91
CA GLU A 44 24.54 -5.98 -2.55
C GLU A 44 23.32 -6.57 -1.85
N ILE A 45 22.22 -6.74 -2.59
CA ILE A 45 21.01 -7.38 -2.06
C ILE A 45 21.32 -8.82 -1.63
N THR A 46 21.99 -9.60 -2.49
CA THR A 46 22.32 -11.00 -2.20
C THR A 46 23.35 -11.15 -1.10
N ASP A 47 24.38 -10.29 -1.07
CA ASP A 47 25.39 -10.28 -0.02
C ASP A 47 24.76 -9.98 1.35
N LEU A 48 23.87 -8.99 1.42
CA LEU A 48 23.16 -8.65 2.65
C LEU A 48 22.15 -9.73 3.07
N ALA A 49 21.53 -10.41 2.11
CA ALA A 49 20.61 -11.54 2.36
C ALA A 49 21.34 -12.85 2.74
N GLY A 50 22.67 -12.90 2.63
CA GLY A 50 23.45 -14.10 2.88
C GLY A 50 23.21 -15.23 1.87
N VAL A 51 22.90 -14.90 0.60
CA VAL A 51 22.64 -15.87 -0.47
C VAL A 51 23.53 -15.63 -1.69
N GLY A 52 23.70 -16.65 -2.51
CA GLY A 52 24.49 -16.51 -3.74
C GLY A 52 23.72 -15.73 -4.83
N LEU A 53 24.47 -15.05 -5.72
CA LEU A 53 23.89 -14.31 -6.84
C LEU A 53 22.98 -15.18 -7.72
N GLY A 54 23.31 -16.45 -7.93
CA GLY A 54 22.48 -17.41 -8.66
C GLY A 54 21.12 -17.63 -8.02
N THR A 55 21.05 -17.58 -6.69
CA THR A 55 19.80 -17.72 -5.93
C THR A 55 18.84 -16.57 -6.25
N PHE A 56 19.32 -15.33 -6.43
CA PHE A 56 18.46 -14.23 -6.85
C PHE A 56 17.75 -14.57 -8.17
N TYR A 57 18.48 -15.05 -9.15
CA TYR A 57 17.93 -15.35 -10.49
C TYR A 57 17.04 -16.59 -10.53
N GLU A 58 17.02 -17.41 -9.47
CA GLU A 58 15.98 -18.45 -9.30
C GLU A 58 14.59 -17.83 -9.03
N TYR A 59 14.52 -16.67 -8.37
CA TYR A 59 13.26 -16.01 -7.96
C TYR A 59 12.88 -14.84 -8.85
N PHE A 60 13.84 -14.03 -9.29
CA PHE A 60 13.62 -12.79 -10.01
C PHE A 60 14.44 -12.76 -11.29
N ALA A 61 13.85 -12.28 -12.39
CA ALA A 61 14.60 -12.09 -13.63
C ALA A 61 15.50 -10.85 -13.58
N LYS A 62 15.08 -9.82 -12.84
CA LYS A 62 15.75 -8.53 -12.69
C LYS A 62 15.39 -7.88 -11.36
N LYS A 63 16.13 -6.84 -10.98
CA LYS A 63 15.91 -6.08 -9.72
C LYS A 63 14.52 -5.46 -9.63
N GLU A 64 13.99 -5.00 -10.76
CA GLU A 64 12.66 -4.39 -10.85
C GLU A 64 11.53 -5.37 -10.48
N ASP A 65 11.72 -6.68 -10.66
CA ASP A 65 10.73 -7.69 -10.26
C ASP A 65 10.68 -7.81 -8.72
N LEU A 66 11.84 -7.76 -8.06
CA LEU A 66 11.91 -7.71 -6.60
C LEU A 66 11.28 -6.42 -6.07
N LEU A 67 11.56 -5.28 -6.70
CA LEU A 67 10.99 -3.99 -6.35
C LEU A 67 9.47 -4.00 -6.47
N ALA A 68 8.93 -4.48 -7.59
CA ALA A 68 7.48 -4.57 -7.81
C ALA A 68 6.80 -5.49 -6.77
N LEU A 69 7.45 -6.61 -6.41
CA LEU A 69 6.96 -7.48 -5.34
C LEU A 69 6.97 -6.75 -3.98
N THR A 70 8.04 -6.02 -3.68
CA THR A 70 8.16 -5.26 -2.42
C THR A 70 7.05 -4.23 -2.28
N ILE A 71 6.79 -3.45 -3.34
CA ILE A 71 5.67 -2.49 -3.39
C ILE A 71 4.33 -3.20 -3.17
N HIS A 72 4.09 -4.29 -3.90
CA HIS A 72 2.85 -5.06 -3.79
C HIS A 72 2.62 -5.58 -2.37
N LEU A 73 3.65 -6.12 -1.72
CA LEU A 73 3.54 -6.64 -0.36
C LEU A 73 3.32 -5.52 0.67
N GLN A 74 3.97 -4.37 0.50
CA GLN A 74 3.76 -3.20 1.34
C GLN A 74 2.30 -2.71 1.27
N VAL A 75 1.77 -2.53 0.06
CA VAL A 75 0.38 -2.10 -0.16
C VAL A 75 -0.61 -3.14 0.39
N LYS A 76 -0.33 -4.44 0.16
CA LYS A 76 -1.17 -5.53 0.68
C LYS A 76 -1.21 -5.55 2.21
N GLN A 77 -0.06 -5.46 2.85
CA GLN A 77 0.01 -5.43 4.31
C GLN A 77 -0.73 -4.23 4.89
N HIS A 78 -0.57 -3.06 4.27
CA HIS A 78 -1.31 -1.87 4.65
C HIS A 78 -2.83 -2.07 4.54
N ALA A 79 -3.32 -2.63 3.44
CA ALA A 79 -4.73 -2.92 3.25
C ALA A 79 -5.28 -3.89 4.32
N GLU A 80 -4.51 -4.95 4.68
CA GLU A 80 -4.92 -5.89 5.73
C GLU A 80 -4.96 -5.21 7.12
N HIS A 81 -4.00 -4.36 7.44
CA HIS A 81 -4.00 -3.61 8.70
C HIS A 81 -5.22 -2.68 8.80
N LEU A 82 -5.57 -1.97 7.72
CA LEU A 82 -6.74 -1.11 7.70
C LEU A 82 -8.04 -1.89 7.91
N LYS A 83 -8.20 -3.04 7.25
CA LYS A 83 -9.38 -3.90 7.44
C LYS A 83 -9.49 -4.41 8.88
N SER A 84 -8.39 -4.91 9.43
CA SER A 84 -8.37 -5.40 10.81
C SER A 84 -8.72 -4.30 11.80
N TYR A 85 -8.17 -3.10 11.62
CA TYR A 85 -8.47 -1.96 12.47
C TYR A 85 -9.94 -1.53 12.35
N ALA A 86 -10.47 -1.46 11.13
CA ALA A 86 -11.86 -1.11 10.87
C ALA A 86 -12.82 -2.09 11.55
N GLN A 87 -12.54 -3.39 11.49
CA GLN A 87 -13.33 -4.40 12.19
C GLN A 87 -13.30 -4.22 13.71
N GLN A 88 -12.12 -3.96 14.29
CA GLN A 88 -12.01 -3.67 15.72
C GLN A 88 -12.84 -2.45 16.14
N GLN A 89 -12.89 -1.39 15.32
CA GLN A 89 -13.70 -0.22 15.62
C GLN A 89 -15.21 -0.53 15.65
N LEU A 90 -15.67 -1.43 14.77
CA LEU A 90 -17.06 -1.90 14.77
C LEU A 90 -17.41 -2.72 16.01
N GLU A 91 -16.49 -3.56 16.47
CA GLU A 91 -16.68 -4.38 17.68
C GLU A 91 -16.72 -3.54 18.97
N LEU A 92 -16.06 -2.38 18.98
CA LEU A 92 -16.00 -1.47 20.12
C LEU A 92 -17.20 -0.53 20.23
N SER A 93 -18.05 -0.40 19.21
CA SER A 93 -19.13 0.59 19.13
C SER A 93 -20.47 -0.08 18.90
N ALA A 94 -21.42 0.16 19.82
CA ALA A 94 -22.80 -0.32 19.67
C ALA A 94 -23.59 0.46 18.58
N VAL A 95 -23.19 1.69 18.27
CA VAL A 95 -23.77 2.54 17.22
C VAL A 95 -22.64 3.15 16.42
N VAL A 96 -22.66 2.97 15.12
CA VAL A 96 -21.60 3.46 14.21
C VAL A 96 -22.10 4.74 13.53
N GLU A 97 -21.51 5.87 13.91
CA GLU A 97 -21.64 7.12 13.16
C GLU A 97 -20.61 7.12 12.03
N ILE A 98 -21.07 7.10 10.78
CA ILE A 98 -20.27 6.84 9.59
C ILE A 98 -19.12 7.83 9.41
N ASN A 99 -19.34 9.14 9.64
CA ASN A 99 -18.32 10.16 9.46
C ASN A 99 -17.18 9.96 10.46
N ARG A 100 -17.52 9.68 11.72
CA ARG A 100 -16.53 9.41 12.77
C ARG A 100 -15.77 8.11 12.50
N TYR A 101 -16.47 7.07 12.08
CA TYR A 101 -15.87 5.79 11.73
C TYR A 101 -14.81 5.96 10.62
N ILE A 102 -15.19 6.64 9.52
CA ILE A 102 -14.28 6.87 8.40
C ILE A 102 -13.11 7.78 8.79
N ALA A 103 -13.35 8.86 9.52
CA ALA A 103 -12.29 9.75 10.00
C ALA A 103 -11.26 8.99 10.87
N THR A 104 -11.73 8.08 11.74
CA THR A 104 -10.87 7.25 12.57
C THR A 104 -10.00 6.30 11.73
N ILE A 105 -10.54 5.71 10.66
CA ILE A 105 -9.79 4.85 9.75
C ILE A 105 -8.77 5.65 8.94
N ILE A 106 -9.12 6.83 8.46
CA ILE A 106 -8.19 7.74 7.76
C ILE A 106 -7.04 8.13 8.71
N GLN A 107 -7.35 8.45 9.96
CA GLN A 107 -6.32 8.76 10.95
C GLN A 107 -5.36 7.59 11.18
N PHE A 108 -5.89 6.38 11.32
CA PHE A 108 -5.05 5.18 11.44
C PHE A 108 -4.22 4.93 10.19
N GLN A 109 -4.78 5.13 8.99
CA GLN A 109 -4.05 5.07 7.72
C GLN A 109 -2.85 6.01 7.73
N LEU A 110 -3.05 7.27 8.10
CA LEU A 110 -1.98 8.27 8.16
C LEU A 110 -0.92 7.91 9.20
N GLN A 111 -1.30 7.42 10.37
CA GLN A 111 -0.35 6.95 11.39
C GLN A 111 0.53 5.80 10.90
N GLN A 112 -0.05 4.82 10.18
CA GLN A 112 0.71 3.71 9.58
C GLN A 112 1.70 4.21 8.52
N ILE A 113 1.30 5.18 7.71
CA ILE A 113 2.16 5.76 6.68
C ILE A 113 3.25 6.63 7.32
N GLN A 114 2.92 7.44 8.31
CA GLN A 114 3.86 8.26 9.07
C GLN A 114 4.97 7.42 9.71
N ALA A 115 4.62 6.28 10.32
CA ALA A 115 5.58 5.39 10.97
C ALA A 115 6.65 4.84 10.01
N GLN A 116 6.35 4.78 8.70
CA GLN A 116 7.25 4.31 7.64
C GLN A 116 7.31 5.30 6.47
N GLN A 117 7.30 6.59 6.78
CA GLN A 117 7.16 7.68 5.82
C GLN A 117 8.15 7.60 4.65
N TRP A 118 9.42 7.32 4.94
CA TRP A 118 10.46 7.18 3.94
C TRP A 118 10.16 6.04 2.94
N LEU A 119 9.67 4.89 3.44
CA LEU A 119 9.32 3.74 2.60
C LEU A 119 8.11 4.05 1.72
N TRP A 120 7.12 4.77 2.25
CA TRP A 120 5.96 5.19 1.47
C TRP A 120 6.30 6.23 0.41
N ALA A 121 7.18 7.18 0.71
CA ALA A 121 7.68 8.13 -0.29
C ALA A 121 8.40 7.40 -1.43
N GLN A 122 9.25 6.41 -1.13
CA GLN A 122 9.87 5.55 -2.14
C GLN A 122 8.84 4.70 -2.89
N THR A 123 7.85 4.14 -2.19
CA THR A 123 6.80 3.33 -2.80
C THR A 123 6.03 4.12 -3.86
N PHE A 124 5.57 5.33 -3.55
CA PHE A 124 4.86 6.18 -4.50
C PHE A 124 5.72 6.60 -5.69
N LEU A 125 6.99 6.95 -5.45
CA LEU A 125 7.92 7.30 -6.53
C LEU A 125 8.16 6.12 -7.48
N LEU A 126 8.43 4.95 -6.92
CA LEU A 126 8.81 3.76 -7.68
C LEU A 126 7.61 3.07 -8.34
N GLU A 127 6.43 3.17 -7.74
CA GLU A 127 5.19 2.64 -8.34
C GLU A 127 4.96 3.27 -9.72
N GLN A 128 5.21 4.56 -9.89
CA GLN A 128 5.06 5.25 -11.17
C GLN A 128 6.18 4.90 -12.17
N GLN A 129 7.37 4.57 -11.70
CA GLN A 129 8.54 4.33 -12.55
C GLN A 129 8.67 2.87 -13.03
N VAL A 130 8.28 1.91 -12.19
CA VAL A 130 8.64 0.50 -12.37
C VAL A 130 7.42 -0.40 -12.57
N SER A 131 6.25 0.02 -12.11
CA SER A 131 5.04 -0.80 -12.22
C SER A 131 4.50 -0.82 -13.64
N HIS A 132 4.43 -2.01 -14.22
CA HIS A 132 3.61 -2.20 -15.40
C HIS A 132 2.15 -1.84 -15.09
N ILE A 133 1.43 -1.30 -16.06
CA ILE A 133 0.04 -0.87 -15.87
C ILE A 133 -0.84 -1.95 -15.23
N GLU A 134 -0.62 -3.21 -15.56
CA GLU A 134 -1.36 -4.33 -14.99
C GLU A 134 -1.08 -4.53 -13.49
N THR A 135 0.18 -4.33 -13.05
CA THR A 135 0.55 -4.39 -11.63
C THR A 135 -0.08 -3.24 -10.85
N TYR A 136 -0.02 -2.04 -11.40
CA TYR A 136 -0.69 -0.88 -10.83
C TYR A 136 -2.21 -1.10 -10.71
N GLN A 137 -2.87 -1.60 -11.76
CA GLN A 137 -4.30 -1.92 -11.75
C GLN A 137 -4.66 -2.96 -10.70
N LYS A 138 -3.81 -3.97 -10.47
CA LYS A 138 -4.00 -4.98 -9.40
C LYS A 138 -3.93 -4.35 -8.00
N SER A 139 -2.93 -3.51 -7.75
CA SER A 139 -2.79 -2.79 -6.47
C SER A 139 -3.96 -1.83 -6.24
N TYR A 140 -4.34 -1.09 -7.26
CA TYR A 140 -5.51 -0.20 -7.23
C TYR A 140 -6.79 -0.98 -6.91
N SER A 141 -7.05 -2.09 -7.61
CA SER A 141 -8.23 -2.93 -7.38
C SER A 141 -8.25 -3.51 -5.96
N MET A 142 -7.10 -3.93 -5.44
CA MET A 142 -6.96 -4.42 -4.07
C MET A 142 -7.33 -3.34 -3.05
N MET A 143 -6.89 -2.09 -3.25
CA MET A 143 -7.23 -0.98 -2.36
C MET A 143 -8.72 -0.63 -2.43
N LEU A 144 -9.35 -0.67 -3.61
CA LEU A 144 -10.78 -0.49 -3.74
C LEU A 144 -11.57 -1.58 -3.02
N GLN A 145 -11.19 -2.84 -3.19
CA GLN A 145 -11.82 -3.96 -2.50
C GLN A 145 -11.67 -3.83 -0.97
N MET A 146 -10.51 -3.39 -0.49
CA MET A 146 -10.30 -3.10 0.92
C MET A 146 -11.31 -2.06 1.44
N TRP A 147 -11.46 -0.91 0.76
CA TRP A 147 -12.43 0.10 1.15
C TRP A 147 -13.87 -0.40 1.09
N GLN A 148 -14.24 -1.16 0.04
CA GLN A 148 -15.59 -1.77 -0.03
C GLN A 148 -15.86 -2.70 1.15
N GLN A 149 -14.87 -3.53 1.55
CA GLN A 149 -15.00 -4.41 2.72
C GLN A 149 -15.13 -3.62 4.03
N ILE A 150 -14.47 -2.47 4.16
CA ILE A 150 -14.59 -1.57 5.31
C ILE A 150 -16.00 -0.96 5.36
N PHE A 151 -16.61 -0.64 4.22
CA PHE A 151 -17.94 -0.04 4.15
C PHE A 151 -19.08 -1.04 4.24
N ALA A 152 -18.87 -2.30 3.86
CA ALA A 152 -19.92 -3.30 3.79
C ALA A 152 -20.77 -3.47 5.08
N PRO A 153 -20.20 -3.36 6.30
CA PRO A 153 -20.99 -3.44 7.54
C PRO A 153 -21.87 -2.21 7.81
N VAL A 154 -21.54 -1.05 7.24
CA VAL A 154 -22.21 0.25 7.54
C VAL A 154 -22.97 0.82 6.37
N ILE A 155 -22.78 0.33 5.15
CA ILE A 155 -23.46 0.76 3.93
C ILE A 155 -23.96 -0.48 3.21
N HIS A 156 -25.28 -0.64 3.04
CA HIS A 156 -25.87 -1.84 2.46
C HIS A 156 -25.97 -1.81 0.92
N ASN A 157 -25.92 -0.62 0.32
CA ASN A 157 -26.01 -0.46 -1.13
C ASN A 157 -24.63 -0.63 -1.78
N ALA A 158 -24.47 -1.65 -2.63
CA ALA A 158 -23.19 -1.99 -3.27
C ALA A 158 -22.67 -0.90 -4.23
N GLU A 159 -23.57 -0.17 -4.91
CA GLU A 159 -23.19 0.94 -5.79
C GLU A 159 -22.62 2.12 -4.98
N GLN A 160 -23.24 2.44 -3.85
CA GLN A 160 -22.76 3.45 -2.92
C GLN A 160 -21.42 3.04 -2.30
N GLN A 161 -21.25 1.78 -1.89
CA GLN A 161 -19.97 1.25 -1.40
C GLN A 161 -18.85 1.47 -2.44
N LEU A 162 -19.09 1.09 -3.69
CA LEU A 162 -18.11 1.25 -4.77
C LEU A 162 -17.80 2.73 -5.02
N ARG A 163 -18.80 3.57 -5.11
CA ARG A 163 -18.64 5.01 -5.35
C ARG A 163 -17.83 5.67 -4.24
N LEU A 164 -18.14 5.34 -2.99
CA LEU A 164 -17.42 5.87 -1.83
C LEU A 164 -15.98 5.35 -1.80
N ALA A 165 -15.76 4.05 -2.03
CA ALA A 165 -14.43 3.44 -2.11
C ALA A 165 -13.55 4.11 -3.17
N LEU A 166 -14.10 4.37 -4.38
CA LEU A 166 -13.41 5.07 -5.46
C LEU A 166 -12.97 6.49 -5.05
N ASN A 167 -13.89 7.26 -4.46
CA ASN A 167 -13.61 8.64 -4.10
C ASN A 167 -12.64 8.72 -2.92
N LEU A 168 -12.85 7.90 -1.89
CA LEU A 168 -11.99 7.89 -0.72
C LEU A 168 -10.57 7.46 -1.07
N HIS A 169 -10.43 6.41 -1.91
CA HIS A 169 -9.11 5.98 -2.36
C HIS A 169 -8.40 7.08 -3.17
N ARG A 170 -9.08 7.71 -4.13
CA ARG A 170 -8.49 8.77 -4.96
C ARG A 170 -8.08 9.98 -4.14
N ILE A 171 -8.92 10.41 -3.20
CA ILE A 171 -8.64 11.55 -2.31
C ILE A 171 -7.46 11.21 -1.42
N SER A 172 -7.53 10.11 -0.66
CA SER A 172 -6.45 9.72 0.25
C SER A 172 -5.13 9.50 -0.48
N TYR A 173 -5.13 8.74 -1.58
CA TYR A 173 -3.93 8.49 -2.38
C TYR A 173 -3.35 9.79 -2.95
N GLY A 174 -4.18 10.66 -3.51
CA GLY A 174 -3.73 11.93 -4.08
C GLY A 174 -3.09 12.84 -3.04
N PHE A 175 -3.77 13.07 -1.93
CA PHE A 175 -3.27 13.93 -0.85
C PHE A 175 -1.97 13.37 -0.24
N ILE A 176 -1.95 12.09 0.12
CA ILE A 176 -0.80 11.45 0.76
C ILE A 176 0.40 11.38 -0.20
N SER A 177 0.20 10.88 -1.42
CA SER A 177 1.30 10.72 -2.37
C SER A 177 1.91 12.06 -2.76
N GLN A 178 1.10 13.09 -3.02
CA GLN A 178 1.60 14.43 -3.33
C GLN A 178 2.38 15.03 -2.16
N SER A 179 1.88 14.91 -0.93
CA SER A 179 2.58 15.41 0.26
C SER A 179 3.96 14.76 0.42
N LEU A 180 4.06 13.45 0.28
CA LEU A 180 5.32 12.72 0.47
C LEU A 180 6.28 12.82 -0.72
N LEU A 181 5.78 12.93 -1.95
CA LEU A 181 6.63 13.12 -3.14
C LEU A 181 7.27 14.51 -3.18
N ILE A 182 6.56 15.55 -2.69
CA ILE A 182 7.08 16.91 -2.62
C ILE A 182 8.01 17.08 -1.41
N ASN A 183 7.64 16.49 -0.26
CA ASN A 183 8.41 16.57 0.98
C ASN A 183 8.51 15.19 1.66
N PRO A 184 9.58 14.41 1.42
CA PRO A 184 9.78 13.13 2.08
C PRO A 184 9.87 13.21 3.61
N HIS A 185 10.08 14.40 4.17
CA HIS A 185 10.11 14.70 5.62
C HIS A 185 8.85 15.46 6.06
N PHE A 186 7.71 15.16 5.44
CA PHE A 186 6.43 15.79 5.76
C PHE A 186 6.08 15.69 7.24
N GLN A 187 5.58 16.79 7.85
CA GLN A 187 5.33 16.87 9.29
C GLN A 187 3.88 17.22 9.65
N ASP A 188 3.12 17.81 8.72
CA ASP A 188 1.80 18.39 9.03
C ASP A 188 0.67 17.35 8.86
N TRP A 189 0.80 16.23 9.58
CA TRP A 189 -0.12 15.09 9.49
C TRP A 189 -1.53 15.41 9.98
N ASP A 190 -1.67 16.32 10.96
CA ASP A 190 -2.98 16.72 11.49
C ASP A 190 -3.74 17.58 10.48
N ALA A 191 -3.07 18.50 9.79
CA ALA A 191 -3.67 19.24 8.68
C ALA A 191 -4.04 18.30 7.54
N LEU A 192 -3.16 17.37 7.15
CA LEU A 192 -3.43 16.39 6.11
C LEU A 192 -4.66 15.52 6.45
N HIS A 193 -4.79 15.08 7.71
CA HIS A 193 -5.98 14.36 8.20
C HIS A 193 -7.25 15.21 8.05
N THR A 194 -7.17 16.49 8.45
CA THR A 194 -8.29 17.43 8.36
C THR A 194 -8.69 17.64 6.90
N ASP A 195 -7.74 17.87 6.00
CA ASP A 195 -7.98 18.11 4.58
C ASP A 195 -8.63 16.90 3.90
N ILE A 196 -8.13 15.69 4.15
CA ILE A 196 -8.73 14.45 3.62
C ILE A 196 -10.14 14.27 4.17
N SER A 197 -10.34 14.51 5.47
CA SER A 197 -11.65 14.38 6.12
C SER A 197 -12.66 15.35 5.51
N LEU A 198 -12.29 16.61 5.33
CA LEU A 198 -13.13 17.63 4.69
C LEU A 198 -13.45 17.27 3.23
N ALA A 199 -12.45 16.84 2.47
CA ALA A 199 -12.64 16.47 1.07
C ALA A 199 -13.54 15.25 0.87
N THR A 200 -13.65 14.37 1.88
CA THR A 200 -14.50 13.17 1.82
C THR A 200 -15.93 13.40 2.32
N GLN A 201 -16.18 14.42 3.13
CA GLN A 201 -17.50 14.74 3.70
C GLN A 201 -18.66 14.75 2.69
N PRO A 202 -18.56 15.41 1.51
CA PRO A 202 -19.69 15.45 0.58
C PRO A 202 -20.13 14.07 0.07
N PHE A 203 -19.18 13.13 -0.03
CA PHE A 203 -19.47 11.76 -0.45
C PHE A 203 -20.10 10.94 0.68
N LEU A 204 -19.73 11.19 1.94
CA LEU A 204 -20.32 10.55 3.11
C LEU A 204 -21.74 11.06 3.40
N ALA A 205 -21.98 12.37 3.26
CA ALA A 205 -23.32 12.96 3.41
C ALA A 205 -24.32 12.34 2.44
N SER A 206 -23.90 12.05 1.18
CA SER A 206 -24.76 11.44 0.18
C SER A 206 -25.21 10.00 0.51
N VAL A 207 -24.66 9.38 1.56
CA VAL A 207 -24.98 8.03 2.02
C VAL A 207 -25.85 8.06 3.29
N SER A 208 -25.77 9.14 4.08
CA SER A 208 -26.49 9.31 5.35
C SER A 208 -27.96 9.73 5.16
N ASP A 209 -28.37 10.19 3.97
CA ASP A 209 -29.70 10.74 3.68
C ASP A 209 -30.70 9.66 3.21
N ILE A 210 -30.49 8.38 3.47
CA ILE A 210 -31.39 7.28 3.16
C ILE A 210 -31.55 6.39 4.40
#